data_5c79818e40bf49411524eb5127641128
#
_entry.id   5c79818e40bf49411524eb5127641128
#
_cell.length_a   1.000
_cell.length_b   1.000
_cell.length_c   1.000
_cell.angle_alpha   90.00
_cell.angle_beta   90.00
_cell.angle_gamma   90.00
#
_symmetry.space_group_name_H-M   'P 1'
#
loop_
_entity.id
_entity.type
_entity.pdbx_description
1 polymer ?
#
loop_
_entity_poly.entity_id
_entity_poly.type
_entity_poly.pdbx_seq_one_letter_code
_entity_poly.pdbx_strand_id
1 'polypeptide(L)'
;MTHTISLTQPWIPDRVEAAKPDVGSIDQFLKTVERRALRMAEMATSSRDEAMDLVQDAMFGFVRHYTAKPAADWAPLFYRVLDSRINDWHRRRNVRGRWLAVWTKNSDDEEGLDEIAQAPDPNDPGPLLRLAGTEASIALDQALKKLPTRQRQAFLLRVWEGFDVATTANVMRCSEGSVKTHLSRALTALRRALESYA
;
A
#
# COMPACT_ATOMS: atom_id res chain seq x y z
N MET A 1 -15.74 -34.95 5.54
CA MET A 1 -16.64 -33.83 5.87
C MET A 1 -16.07 -32.61 5.19
N THR A 2 -16.60 -32.27 4.03
CA THR A 2 -16.15 -31.21 3.13
C THR A 2 -16.74 -29.90 3.60
N HIS A 3 -15.92 -28.99 4.15
CA HIS A 3 -16.33 -27.63 4.41
C HIS A 3 -16.33 -26.85 3.10
N THR A 4 -17.52 -26.70 2.54
CA THR A 4 -17.76 -25.82 1.39
C THR A 4 -17.63 -24.37 1.88
N ILE A 5 -16.54 -23.70 1.55
CA ILE A 5 -16.38 -22.25 1.79
C ILE A 5 -17.28 -21.54 0.79
N SER A 6 -18.36 -20.95 1.30
CA SER A 6 -19.29 -20.16 0.49
C SER A 6 -18.62 -18.90 -0.03
N LEU A 7 -18.35 -18.83 -1.34
CA LEU A 7 -17.73 -17.71 -2.06
C LEU A 7 -18.61 -16.45 -2.17
N THR A 8 -19.73 -16.38 -1.46
CA THR A 8 -20.66 -15.24 -1.53
C THR A 8 -20.40 -14.13 -0.51
N GLN A 9 -19.47 -14.33 0.41
CA GLN A 9 -18.99 -13.22 1.23
C GLN A 9 -17.59 -12.82 0.78
N PRO A 10 -17.36 -11.52 0.51
CA PRO A 10 -15.99 -11.05 0.32
C PRO A 10 -15.24 -11.38 1.61
N TRP A 11 -14.09 -12.08 1.50
CA TRP A 11 -13.17 -12.25 2.60
C TRP A 11 -12.74 -10.84 3.07
N ILE A 12 -13.42 -10.36 4.08
CA ILE A 12 -13.02 -9.22 4.87
C ILE A 12 -12.31 -9.89 6.04
N PRO A 13 -10.97 -9.72 6.19
CA PRO A 13 -10.33 -10.14 7.45
C PRO A 13 -11.19 -9.52 8.55
N ASP A 14 -11.55 -10.35 9.54
CA ASP A 14 -12.40 -9.94 10.67
C ASP A 14 -12.18 -8.46 10.90
N ARG A 15 -13.25 -7.70 10.73
CA ARG A 15 -13.24 -6.28 11.02
C ARG A 15 -12.62 -6.22 12.40
N VAL A 16 -11.29 -6.07 12.45
CA VAL A 16 -10.71 -5.47 13.64
C VAL A 16 -11.42 -4.13 13.63
N GLU A 17 -12.55 -4.11 14.34
CA GLU A 17 -13.24 -2.90 14.67
C GLU A 17 -12.10 -1.97 15.05
N ALA A 18 -11.81 -1.02 14.15
CA ALA A 18 -10.82 -0.01 14.44
C ALA A 18 -11.41 0.65 15.66
N ALA A 19 -11.05 0.12 16.83
CA ALA A 19 -11.34 0.71 18.11
C ALA A 19 -10.97 2.16 17.85
N LYS A 20 -11.99 3.03 17.85
CA LYS A 20 -11.76 4.47 17.71
C LYS A 20 -10.66 4.73 18.69
N PRO A 21 -9.42 5.04 18.25
CA PRO A 21 -8.37 5.19 19.19
C PRO A 21 -8.84 6.30 20.13
N ASP A 22 -8.92 6.02 21.40
CA ASP A 22 -8.94 7.05 22.44
C ASP A 22 -7.55 7.67 22.37
N VAL A 23 -7.36 8.51 21.35
CA VAL A 23 -6.05 8.99 20.93
C VAL A 23 -5.73 10.19 21.77
N GLY A 24 -5.42 9.94 23.02
CA GLY A 24 -4.97 10.98 23.95
C GLY A 24 -3.66 11.64 23.53
N SER A 25 -2.90 11.03 22.61
CA SER A 25 -1.62 11.60 22.16
C SER A 25 -1.25 11.20 20.75
N ILE A 26 -0.53 12.08 20.06
CA ILE A 26 0.08 11.81 18.75
C ILE A 26 0.97 10.57 18.78
N ASP A 27 1.70 10.37 19.85
CA ASP A 27 2.57 9.23 20.06
C ASP A 27 1.81 7.91 19.97
N GLN A 28 0.66 7.86 20.61
CA GLN A 28 -0.21 6.69 20.57
C GLN A 28 -0.79 6.47 19.17
N PHE A 29 -1.20 7.53 18.47
CA PHE A 29 -1.65 7.45 17.09
C PHE A 29 -0.54 6.88 16.19
N LEU A 30 0.68 7.42 16.25
CA LEU A 30 1.80 6.98 15.43
C LEU A 30 2.12 5.49 15.67
N LYS A 31 2.10 5.03 16.93
CA LYS A 31 2.24 3.61 17.25
C LYS A 31 1.17 2.73 16.62
N THR A 32 -0.07 3.22 16.50
CA THR A 32 -1.16 2.44 15.87
C THR A 32 -1.01 2.31 14.37
N VAL A 33 -0.46 3.31 13.68
CA VAL A 33 -0.31 3.31 12.22
C VAL A 33 1.03 2.76 11.73
N GLU A 34 2.07 2.77 12.56
CA GLU A 34 3.46 2.41 12.22
C GLU A 34 3.56 1.10 11.46
N ARG A 35 3.00 0.02 12.00
CA ARG A 35 3.10 -1.32 11.44
C ARG A 35 2.45 -1.42 10.05
N ARG A 36 1.29 -0.77 9.87
CA ARG A 36 0.59 -0.77 8.59
C ARG A 36 1.29 0.12 7.57
N ALA A 37 1.74 1.29 8.00
CA ALA A 37 2.53 2.21 7.20
C ALA A 37 3.82 1.55 6.68
N LEU A 38 4.54 0.86 7.57
CA LEU A 38 5.75 0.13 7.19
C LEU A 38 5.43 -0.93 6.13
N ARG A 39 4.35 -1.69 6.31
CA ARG A 39 3.96 -2.69 5.33
C ARG A 39 3.59 -2.09 3.97
N MET A 40 2.88 -0.96 3.95
CA MET A 40 2.57 -0.24 2.70
C MET A 40 3.85 0.23 2.01
N ALA A 41 4.80 0.76 2.76
CA ALA A 41 6.07 1.22 2.23
C ALA A 41 6.95 0.04 1.73
N GLU A 42 7.01 -1.08 2.45
CA GLU A 42 7.71 -2.30 2.01
C GLU A 42 7.15 -2.84 0.69
N MET A 43 5.83 -2.85 0.53
CA MET A 43 5.20 -3.24 -0.75
C MET A 43 5.52 -2.28 -1.89
N ALA A 44 5.84 -1.02 -1.59
CA ALA A 44 6.17 -0.02 -2.61
C ALA A 44 7.66 -0.02 -2.98
N THR A 45 8.55 -0.21 -2.01
CA THR A 45 10.00 -0.12 -2.19
C THR A 45 10.66 -1.46 -2.46
N SER A 46 10.04 -2.55 -2.00
CA SER A 46 10.64 -3.90 -1.95
C SER A 46 11.94 -3.96 -1.11
N SER A 47 12.17 -2.96 -0.26
CA SER A 47 13.30 -2.84 0.65
C SER A 47 12.80 -2.38 2.01
N ARG A 48 13.15 -3.13 3.07
CA ARG A 48 12.76 -2.81 4.43
C ARG A 48 13.42 -1.52 4.94
N ASP A 49 14.67 -1.33 4.62
CA ASP A 49 15.42 -0.15 5.08
C ASP A 49 14.86 1.13 4.45
N GLU A 50 14.64 1.12 3.11
CA GLU A 50 14.01 2.24 2.41
C GLU A 50 12.57 2.48 2.91
N ALA A 51 11.82 1.41 3.22
CA ALA A 51 10.48 1.52 3.78
C ALA A 51 10.48 2.17 5.17
N MET A 52 11.43 1.79 6.03
CA MET A 52 11.59 2.38 7.35
C MET A 52 11.92 3.89 7.26
N ASP A 53 12.83 4.28 6.39
CA ASP A 53 13.17 5.68 6.15
C ASP A 53 11.95 6.48 5.68
N LEU A 54 11.17 5.93 4.73
CA LEU A 54 9.96 6.60 4.23
C LEU A 54 8.88 6.77 5.30
N VAL A 55 8.68 5.76 6.14
CA VAL A 55 7.72 5.84 7.25
C VAL A 55 8.19 6.85 8.29
N GLN A 56 9.46 6.84 8.64
CA GLN A 56 10.04 7.79 9.58
C GLN A 56 9.91 9.24 9.05
N ASP A 57 10.25 9.47 7.79
CA ASP A 57 10.06 10.77 7.13
C ASP A 57 8.58 11.19 7.09
N ALA A 58 7.66 10.24 6.89
CA ALA A 58 6.23 10.53 6.92
C ALA A 58 5.76 10.90 8.33
N MET A 59 6.23 10.21 9.37
CA MET A 59 5.94 10.52 10.77
C MET A 59 6.44 11.91 11.15
N PHE A 60 7.69 12.23 10.82
CA PHE A 60 8.23 13.57 11.07
C PHE A 60 7.45 14.66 10.32
N GLY A 61 7.15 14.42 9.04
CA GLY A 61 6.34 15.35 8.24
C GLY A 61 4.94 15.55 8.81
N PHE A 62 4.30 14.48 9.28
CA PHE A 62 3.00 14.53 9.92
C PHE A 62 3.03 15.34 11.23
N VAL A 63 3.95 15.01 12.13
CA VAL A 63 4.10 15.71 13.42
C VAL A 63 4.35 17.20 13.19
N ARG A 64 5.21 17.55 12.26
CA ARG A 64 5.56 18.95 11.99
C ARG A 64 4.37 19.80 11.49
N HIS A 65 3.43 19.20 10.75
CA HIS A 65 2.42 19.98 10.02
C HIS A 65 0.98 19.74 10.48
N TYR A 66 0.69 18.63 11.19
CA TYR A 66 -0.69 18.20 11.40
C TYR A 66 -1.08 17.95 12.86
N THR A 67 -0.18 18.17 13.82
CA THR A 67 -0.45 17.97 15.25
C THR A 67 -1.61 18.82 15.79
N ALA A 68 -1.81 20.00 15.21
CA ALA A 68 -2.92 20.90 15.60
C ALA A 68 -4.27 20.53 14.96
N LYS A 69 -4.33 19.51 14.08
CA LYS A 69 -5.58 19.05 13.48
C LYS A 69 -6.35 18.12 14.42
N PRO A 70 -7.69 18.05 14.30
CA PRO A 70 -8.48 17.09 15.05
C PRO A 70 -7.98 15.66 14.86
N ALA A 71 -8.02 14.85 15.91
CA ALA A 71 -7.55 13.46 15.88
C ALA A 71 -8.28 12.60 14.83
N ALA A 72 -9.55 12.92 14.55
CA ALA A 72 -10.33 12.25 13.50
C ALA A 72 -9.72 12.39 12.10
N ASP A 73 -8.95 13.46 11.84
CA ASP A 73 -8.33 13.74 10.55
C ASP A 73 -6.91 13.15 10.43
N TRP A 74 -6.34 12.66 11.52
CA TRP A 74 -4.93 12.27 11.55
C TRP A 74 -4.61 11.12 10.61
N ALA A 75 -5.43 10.08 10.58
CA ALA A 75 -5.15 8.91 9.74
C ALA A 75 -5.15 9.26 8.24
N PRO A 76 -6.17 9.91 7.66
CA PRO A 76 -6.13 10.34 6.27
C PRO A 76 -4.96 11.27 5.95
N LEU A 77 -4.64 12.22 6.84
CA LEU A 77 -3.53 13.15 6.66
C LEU A 77 -2.18 12.44 6.69
N PHE A 78 -2.00 11.52 7.63
CA PHE A 78 -0.78 10.71 7.72
C PHE A 78 -0.55 9.88 6.46
N TYR A 79 -1.57 9.13 6.00
CA TYR A 79 -1.44 8.32 4.79
C TYR A 79 -1.26 9.16 3.53
N ARG A 80 -1.79 10.39 3.50
CA ARG A 80 -1.50 11.34 2.42
C ARG A 80 -0.04 11.79 2.41
N VAL A 81 0.58 11.99 3.59
CA VAL A 81 2.00 12.29 3.69
C VAL A 81 2.84 11.09 3.26
N LEU A 82 2.50 9.89 3.75
CA LEU A 82 3.19 8.65 3.38
C LEU A 82 3.11 8.40 1.86
N ASP A 83 1.95 8.56 1.26
CA ASP A 83 1.78 8.44 -0.20
C ASP A 83 2.67 9.42 -0.96
N SER A 84 2.74 10.67 -0.50
CA SER A 84 3.63 11.66 -1.11
C SER A 84 5.10 11.23 -1.05
N ARG A 85 5.56 10.68 0.08
CA ARG A 85 6.93 10.17 0.24
C ARG A 85 7.22 8.99 -0.67
N ILE A 86 6.30 8.04 -0.76
CA ILE A 86 6.41 6.89 -1.66
C ILE A 86 6.48 7.34 -3.13
N ASN A 87 5.60 8.26 -3.55
CA ASN A 87 5.61 8.77 -4.92
C ASN A 87 6.90 9.55 -5.24
N ASP A 88 7.42 10.34 -4.29
CA ASP A 88 8.67 11.05 -4.45
C ASP A 88 9.88 10.10 -4.53
N TRP A 89 9.83 9.00 -3.79
CA TRP A 89 10.84 7.94 -3.87
C TRP A 89 10.82 7.26 -5.25
N HIS A 90 9.65 6.86 -5.76
CA HIS A 90 9.51 6.29 -7.10
C HIS A 90 10.04 7.24 -8.17
N ARG A 91 9.66 8.53 -8.10
CA ARG A 91 10.14 9.54 -9.04
C ARG A 91 11.66 9.68 -9.04
N ARG A 92 12.28 9.71 -7.85
CA ARG A 92 13.75 9.79 -7.72
C ARG A 92 14.45 8.55 -8.28
N ARG A 93 13.89 7.38 -8.04
CA ARG A 93 14.42 6.11 -8.55
C ARG A 93 14.31 6.02 -10.08
N ASN A 94 13.18 6.42 -10.64
CA ASN A 94 12.98 6.45 -12.10
C ASN A 94 13.94 7.46 -12.78
N VAL A 95 14.18 8.62 -12.21
CA VAL A 95 15.15 9.58 -12.73
C VAL A 95 16.57 8.99 -12.72
N ARG A 96 16.99 8.34 -11.62
CA ARG A 96 18.29 7.67 -11.56
C ARG A 96 18.40 6.53 -12.59
N GLY A 97 17.36 5.73 -12.75
CA GLY A 97 17.32 4.66 -13.76
C GLY A 97 17.42 5.20 -15.19
N ARG A 98 16.76 6.32 -15.50
CA ARG A 98 16.89 7.00 -16.79
C ARG A 98 18.31 7.55 -17.04
N TRP A 99 18.95 8.14 -16.06
CA TRP A 99 20.34 8.59 -16.20
C TRP A 99 21.31 7.42 -16.48
N LEU A 100 21.15 6.30 -15.80
CA LEU A 100 21.94 5.10 -16.11
C LEU A 100 21.61 4.54 -17.50
N ALA A 101 20.32 4.51 -17.90
CA ALA A 101 19.89 4.02 -19.20
C ALA A 101 20.33 4.91 -20.36
N VAL A 102 20.42 6.23 -20.16
CA VAL A 102 20.95 7.17 -21.17
C VAL A 102 22.44 6.92 -21.45
N TRP A 103 23.18 6.39 -20.48
CA TRP A 103 24.57 5.99 -20.72
C TRP A 103 24.71 4.63 -21.42
N THR A 104 23.63 3.87 -21.52
CA THR A 104 23.68 2.50 -22.07
C THR A 104 22.85 2.28 -23.33
N LYS A 105 21.94 3.19 -23.72
CA LYS A 105 21.17 3.01 -24.97
C LYS A 105 20.58 4.33 -25.50
N ASN A 106 21.01 4.69 -26.72
CA ASN A 106 20.21 5.47 -27.66
C ASN A 106 19.10 4.55 -28.21
N SER A 107 17.85 4.84 -27.96
CA SER A 107 16.74 4.64 -28.89
C SER A 107 15.39 4.91 -28.22
N ASP A 108 14.63 5.66 -28.95
CA ASP A 108 13.24 6.06 -28.80
C ASP A 108 12.34 4.91 -28.32
N ASP A 109 11.52 5.22 -27.29
CA ASP A 109 10.09 4.87 -27.23
C ASP A 109 9.51 5.44 -25.95
N GLU A 110 8.75 6.52 -26.10
CA GLU A 110 7.83 7.03 -25.08
C GLU A 110 6.55 6.19 -25.16
N GLU A 111 6.42 5.22 -24.26
CA GLU A 111 5.12 4.73 -23.76
C GLU A 111 5.38 3.65 -22.70
N GLY A 112 4.79 3.82 -21.49
CA GLY A 112 4.73 2.71 -20.52
C GLY A 112 5.67 2.82 -19.31
N LEU A 113 5.68 3.92 -18.58
CA LEU A 113 6.53 4.08 -17.36
C LEU A 113 5.94 3.47 -16.07
N ASP A 114 5.22 2.35 -16.18
CA ASP A 114 4.76 1.61 -15.00
C ASP A 114 5.48 0.25 -14.80
N GLU A 115 6.55 -0.04 -15.54
CA GLU A 115 7.07 -1.41 -15.65
C GLU A 115 8.56 -1.58 -15.32
N ILE A 116 9.13 -0.78 -14.41
CA ILE A 116 10.41 -1.13 -13.78
C ILE A 116 10.26 -1.07 -12.26
N ALA A 117 9.33 -1.84 -11.73
CA ALA A 117 9.53 -2.42 -10.41
C ALA A 117 10.44 -3.64 -10.62
N GLN A 118 11.71 -3.54 -10.27
CA GLN A 118 12.53 -4.74 -10.11
C GLN A 118 11.71 -5.74 -9.31
N ALA A 119 11.57 -6.94 -9.86
CA ALA A 119 10.85 -8.03 -9.21
C ALA A 119 11.32 -8.14 -7.77
N PRO A 120 10.41 -8.09 -6.77
CA PRO A 120 10.77 -8.38 -5.39
C PRO A 120 11.40 -9.76 -5.35
N ASP A 121 12.33 -9.99 -4.43
CA ASP A 121 12.78 -11.35 -4.14
C ASP A 121 11.53 -12.22 -3.88
N PRO A 122 11.24 -13.21 -4.74
CA PRO A 122 10.03 -14.01 -4.62
C PRO A 122 10.01 -14.83 -3.32
N ASN A 123 11.11 -14.88 -2.57
CA ASN A 123 11.28 -15.70 -1.38
C ASN A 123 11.26 -14.91 -0.06
N ASP A 124 11.11 -13.56 -0.06
CA ASP A 124 10.95 -12.84 1.21
C ASP A 124 9.47 -12.62 1.56
N PRO A 125 8.86 -13.45 2.43
CA PRO A 125 7.45 -13.36 2.80
C PRO A 125 7.12 -12.19 3.71
N GLY A 126 7.98 -11.24 3.95
CA GLY A 126 7.74 -10.11 4.83
C GLY A 126 7.20 -10.44 6.24
N PRO A 127 7.43 -9.60 7.26
CA PRO A 127 7.25 -9.98 8.67
C PRO A 127 5.82 -10.35 9.09
N LEU A 128 4.79 -9.77 8.47
CA LEU A 128 3.38 -10.06 8.81
C LEU A 128 2.91 -11.43 8.29
N LEU A 129 3.45 -11.86 7.15
CA LEU A 129 3.13 -13.16 6.57
C LEU A 129 3.89 -14.30 7.23
N ARG A 130 5.07 -14.02 7.78
CA ARG A 130 5.80 -14.99 8.62
C ARG A 130 5.00 -15.39 9.87
N LEU A 131 4.13 -14.50 10.38
CA LEU A 131 3.25 -14.80 11.52
C LEU A 131 1.96 -15.52 11.11
N ALA A 132 1.50 -15.38 9.87
CA ALA A 132 0.26 -15.99 9.38
C ALA A 132 0.46 -17.38 8.76
N GLY A 133 1.68 -17.74 8.35
CA GLY A 133 2.11 -19.10 8.01
C GLY A 133 1.36 -19.87 6.92
N THR A 134 0.37 -19.25 6.26
CA THR A 134 -0.42 -19.93 5.24
C THR A 134 0.06 -19.62 3.83
N GLU A 135 0.07 -20.64 2.95
CA GLU A 135 0.41 -20.46 1.53
C GLU A 135 -0.44 -19.35 0.87
N ALA A 136 -1.71 -19.27 1.25
CA ALA A 136 -2.61 -18.21 0.76
C ALA A 136 -2.16 -16.80 1.14
N SER A 137 -1.60 -16.61 2.33
CA SER A 137 -1.08 -15.30 2.79
C SER A 137 0.16 -14.88 2.00
N ILE A 138 1.04 -15.83 1.70
CA ILE A 138 2.22 -15.60 0.87
C ILE A 138 1.81 -15.25 -0.57
N ALA A 139 0.85 -16.00 -1.11
CA ALA A 139 0.30 -15.74 -2.44
C ALA A 139 -0.36 -14.36 -2.55
N LEU A 140 -1.12 -13.96 -1.53
CA LEU A 140 -1.73 -12.63 -1.48
C LEU A 140 -0.66 -11.52 -1.48
N ASP A 141 0.39 -11.67 -0.67
CA ASP A 141 1.48 -10.70 -0.65
C ASP A 141 2.15 -10.55 -2.02
N GLN A 142 2.47 -11.67 -2.65
CA GLN A 142 3.04 -11.68 -4.00
C GLN A 142 2.10 -11.07 -5.03
N ALA A 143 0.80 -11.37 -4.94
CA ALA A 143 -0.19 -10.80 -5.84
C ALA A 143 -0.32 -9.28 -5.66
N LEU A 144 -0.30 -8.79 -4.39
CA LEU A 144 -0.32 -7.36 -4.09
C LEU A 144 0.92 -6.64 -4.64
N LYS A 145 2.11 -7.24 -4.52
CA LYS A 145 3.35 -6.68 -5.07
C LYS A 145 3.32 -6.55 -6.60
N LYS A 146 2.60 -7.45 -7.28
CA LYS A 146 2.45 -7.44 -8.75
C LYS A 146 1.39 -6.44 -9.25
N LEU A 147 0.55 -5.89 -8.38
CA LEU A 147 -0.44 -4.90 -8.79
C LEU A 147 0.24 -3.58 -9.22
N PRO A 148 -0.28 -2.91 -10.26
CA PRO A 148 0.09 -1.53 -10.55
C PRO A 148 -0.09 -0.64 -9.32
N THR A 149 0.82 0.31 -9.12
CA THR A 149 0.91 1.14 -7.92
C THR A 149 -0.44 1.74 -7.47
N ARG A 150 -1.21 2.33 -8.40
CA ARG A 150 -2.50 2.94 -8.08
C ARG A 150 -3.57 1.93 -7.68
N GLN A 151 -3.54 0.72 -8.25
CA GLN A 151 -4.48 -0.35 -7.89
C GLN A 151 -4.16 -0.89 -6.50
N ARG A 152 -2.89 -1.16 -6.23
CA ARG A 152 -2.41 -1.58 -4.91
C ARG A 152 -2.74 -0.54 -3.83
N GLN A 153 -2.50 0.73 -4.11
CA GLN A 153 -2.82 1.85 -3.21
C GLN A 153 -4.32 1.91 -2.88
N ALA A 154 -5.19 1.86 -3.90
CA ALA A 154 -6.64 1.86 -3.69
C ALA A 154 -7.09 0.68 -2.85
N PHE A 155 -6.52 -0.51 -3.07
CA PHE A 155 -6.81 -1.70 -2.27
C PHE A 155 -6.38 -1.52 -0.81
N LEU A 156 -5.15 -1.09 -0.55
CA LEU A 156 -4.62 -0.93 0.80
C LEU A 156 -5.40 0.13 1.60
N LEU A 157 -5.74 1.27 1.00
CA LEU A 157 -6.49 2.31 1.68
C LEU A 157 -7.96 1.92 1.92
N ARG A 158 -8.60 1.24 0.95
CA ARG A 158 -10.02 0.87 1.04
C ARG A 158 -10.27 -0.38 1.88
N VAL A 159 -9.44 -1.40 1.72
CA VAL A 159 -9.67 -2.72 2.32
C VAL A 159 -8.88 -2.87 3.61
N TRP A 160 -7.64 -2.43 3.64
CA TRP A 160 -6.79 -2.59 4.81
C TRP A 160 -7.00 -1.49 5.85
N GLU A 161 -7.04 -0.22 5.41
CA GLU A 161 -7.27 0.92 6.31
C GLU A 161 -8.75 1.20 6.54
N GLY A 162 -9.64 0.68 5.70
CA GLY A 162 -11.09 0.84 5.83
C GLY A 162 -11.60 2.24 5.49
N PHE A 163 -10.81 3.09 4.83
CA PHE A 163 -11.26 4.42 4.43
C PHE A 163 -12.44 4.33 3.45
N ASP A 164 -13.36 5.28 3.50
CA ASP A 164 -14.39 5.44 2.50
C ASP A 164 -13.82 5.90 1.14
N VAL A 165 -14.66 5.94 0.11
CA VAL A 165 -14.21 6.31 -1.24
C VAL A 165 -13.74 7.76 -1.30
N ALA A 166 -14.41 8.67 -0.63
CA ALA A 166 -14.08 10.09 -0.63
C ALA A 166 -12.74 10.34 0.08
N THR A 167 -12.55 9.75 1.26
CA THR A 167 -11.29 9.82 2.00
C THR A 167 -10.13 9.23 1.19
N THR A 168 -10.35 8.06 0.56
CA THR A 168 -9.35 7.43 -0.30
C THR A 168 -8.98 8.32 -1.49
N ALA A 169 -9.97 8.94 -2.14
CA ALA A 169 -9.76 9.86 -3.24
C ALA A 169 -8.90 11.07 -2.82
N ASN A 170 -9.17 11.62 -1.63
CA ASN A 170 -8.38 12.69 -1.04
C ASN A 170 -6.93 12.27 -0.77
N VAL A 171 -6.70 11.08 -0.21
CA VAL A 171 -5.35 10.55 0.03
C VAL A 171 -4.61 10.34 -1.30
N MET A 172 -5.26 9.68 -2.26
CA MET A 172 -4.69 9.36 -3.57
C MET A 172 -4.60 10.56 -4.52
N ARG A 173 -5.22 11.71 -4.18
CA ARG A 173 -5.31 12.91 -5.03
C ARG A 173 -5.89 12.60 -6.41
N CYS A 174 -7.00 11.87 -6.44
CA CYS A 174 -7.72 11.49 -7.66
C CYS A 174 -9.24 11.57 -7.46
N SER A 175 -10.01 11.35 -8.52
CA SER A 175 -11.48 11.33 -8.40
C SER A 175 -11.96 10.04 -7.73
N GLU A 176 -13.13 10.09 -7.09
CA GLU A 176 -13.80 8.91 -6.53
C GLU A 176 -14.07 7.83 -7.59
N GLY A 177 -14.37 8.23 -8.84
CA GLY A 177 -14.50 7.31 -9.97
C GLY A 177 -13.21 6.56 -10.26
N SER A 178 -12.06 7.26 -10.18
CA SER A 178 -10.74 6.63 -10.32
C SER A 178 -10.46 5.62 -9.21
N VAL A 179 -10.81 5.95 -7.95
CA VAL A 179 -10.68 5.01 -6.82
C VAL A 179 -11.48 3.74 -7.07
N LYS A 180 -12.76 3.88 -7.46
CA LYS A 180 -13.65 2.73 -7.76
C LYS A 180 -13.07 1.87 -8.86
N THR A 181 -12.55 2.48 -9.92
CA THR A 181 -11.93 1.78 -11.06
C THR A 181 -10.67 1.04 -10.63
N HIS A 182 -9.75 1.71 -9.91
CA HIS A 182 -8.53 1.08 -9.42
C HIS A 182 -8.81 -0.07 -8.46
N LEU A 183 -9.75 0.10 -7.53
CA LEU A 183 -10.14 -0.95 -6.60
C LEU A 183 -10.75 -2.15 -7.32
N SER A 184 -11.67 -1.92 -8.26
CA SER A 184 -12.30 -2.99 -9.05
C SER A 184 -11.24 -3.82 -9.81
N ARG A 185 -10.30 -3.16 -10.48
CA ARG A 185 -9.20 -3.83 -11.20
C ARG A 185 -8.29 -4.60 -10.25
N ALA A 186 -7.96 -4.02 -9.09
CA ALA A 186 -7.18 -4.70 -8.06
C ALA A 186 -7.86 -5.98 -7.58
N LEU A 187 -9.14 -5.90 -7.23
CA LEU A 187 -9.91 -7.06 -6.76
C LEU A 187 -10.02 -8.16 -7.82
N THR A 188 -10.19 -7.79 -9.08
CA THR A 188 -10.22 -8.76 -10.18
C THR A 188 -8.89 -9.47 -10.35
N ALA A 189 -7.78 -8.71 -10.32
CA ALA A 189 -6.44 -9.29 -10.43
C ALA A 189 -6.09 -10.21 -9.23
N LEU A 190 -6.45 -9.79 -8.01
CA LEU A 190 -6.23 -10.58 -6.80
C LEU A 190 -7.06 -11.86 -6.78
N ARG A 191 -8.35 -11.82 -7.18
CA ARG A 191 -9.18 -13.03 -7.30
C ARG A 191 -8.56 -14.04 -8.24
N ARG A 192 -8.12 -13.58 -9.42
CA ARG A 192 -7.46 -14.45 -10.40
C ARG A 192 -6.16 -15.06 -9.86
N ALA A 193 -5.36 -14.26 -9.14
CA ALA A 193 -4.09 -14.73 -8.58
C ALA A 193 -4.27 -15.73 -7.43
N LEU A 194 -5.42 -15.70 -6.74
CA LEU A 194 -5.72 -16.53 -5.58
C LEU A 194 -6.70 -17.66 -5.88
N GLU A 195 -7.09 -17.85 -7.14
CA GLU A 195 -8.09 -18.87 -7.55
C GLU A 195 -7.70 -20.30 -7.12
N SER A 196 -6.40 -20.61 -7.09
CA SER A 196 -5.89 -21.90 -6.66
C SER A 196 -5.88 -22.11 -5.14
N TYR A 197 -6.21 -21.08 -4.37
CA TYR A 197 -6.23 -21.10 -2.89
C TYR A 197 -7.65 -20.95 -2.31
N ALA A 198 -8.67 -20.90 -3.20
CA ALA A 198 -10.08 -20.73 -2.81
C ALA A 198 -10.79 -22.06 -2.53
#